data_901ca552330bcf510f85668bdf832b35
#
_entry.id   901ca552330bcf510f85668bdf832b35
#
_cell.length_a   1.000
_cell.length_b   1.000
_cell.length_c   1.000
_cell.angle_alpha   90.00
_cell.angle_beta   90.00
_cell.angle_gamma   90.00
#
_symmetry.space_group_name_H-M   'P 1'
#
loop_
_entity.id
_entity.type
_entity.pdbx_description
1 polymer ?
#
loop_
_entity_poly.entity_id
_entity_poly.type
_entity_poly.pdbx_seq_one_letter_code
_entity_poly.pdbx_strand_id
1 'polypeptide(L)'
;QLPVPEFYVTLLNYIGLYSIVALGLVLLTGVGSLTSFGQAAFVGLGAYATGYLSTAHELSPWLGLLAGLGITAAVALVLGFLTLRLSGHYLPLGTIAWGLSLYFLFGNLEFLGGHTGLTGIPVLELAGFKLDTGREFYYLIWVVLLGAVLATQNLLDSREGRAIRALKGGGLMAESMGVDTARTKTIVFLIAALFACVSGWLY
;
A
#
# COMPACT_ATOMS: atom_id res chain seq x y z
N GLN A 1 20.74 2.81 -26.59
CA GLN A 1 19.43 3.14 -26.03
C GLN A 1 18.38 2.67 -27.01
N LEU A 2 17.56 1.67 -26.64
CA LEU A 2 16.43 1.26 -27.45
C LEU A 2 15.45 2.44 -27.51
N PRO A 3 14.96 2.83 -28.70
CA PRO A 3 14.01 3.91 -28.88
C PRO A 3 12.61 3.42 -28.49
N VAL A 4 12.41 3.18 -27.17
CA VAL A 4 11.08 2.84 -26.66
C VAL A 4 10.33 4.17 -26.54
N PRO A 5 9.17 4.34 -27.21
CA PRO A 5 8.35 5.53 -27.07
C PRO A 5 7.99 5.77 -25.60
N GLU A 6 7.97 7.02 -25.15
CA GLU A 6 7.67 7.41 -23.76
C GLU A 6 6.33 6.88 -23.27
N PHE A 7 5.38 6.71 -24.16
CA PHE A 7 4.09 6.08 -23.88
C PHE A 7 4.22 4.69 -23.24
N TYR A 8 5.10 3.83 -23.79
CA TYR A 8 5.30 2.49 -23.21
C TYR A 8 6.01 2.54 -21.88
N VAL A 9 6.92 3.49 -21.65
CA VAL A 9 7.59 3.67 -20.36
C VAL A 9 6.56 4.07 -19.30
N THR A 10 5.69 5.03 -19.63
CA THR A 10 4.59 5.45 -18.73
C THR A 10 3.66 4.28 -18.40
N LEU A 11 3.29 3.49 -19.40
CA LEU A 11 2.45 2.31 -19.19
C LEU A 11 3.11 1.29 -18.26
N LEU A 12 4.41 1.03 -18.46
CA LEU A 12 5.18 0.11 -17.62
C LEU A 12 5.34 0.63 -16.18
N ASN A 13 5.44 1.95 -15.99
CA ASN A 13 5.44 2.56 -14.67
C ASN A 13 4.11 2.29 -13.94
N TYR A 14 2.98 2.52 -14.58
CA TYR A 14 1.68 2.19 -14.00
C TYR A 14 1.52 0.69 -13.70
N ILE A 15 1.96 -0.17 -14.61
CA ILE A 15 1.96 -1.62 -14.38
C ILE A 15 2.78 -1.96 -13.13
N GLY A 16 3.97 -1.38 -12.96
CA GLY A 16 4.80 -1.60 -11.78
C GLY A 16 4.11 -1.14 -10.49
N LEU A 17 3.55 0.06 -10.47
CA LEU A 17 2.83 0.61 -9.32
C LEU A 17 1.64 -0.25 -8.92
N TYR A 18 0.77 -0.60 -9.87
CA TYR A 18 -0.38 -1.46 -9.59
C TYR A 18 0.02 -2.89 -9.23
N SER A 19 1.17 -3.37 -9.70
CA SER A 19 1.70 -4.68 -9.30
C SER A 19 2.09 -4.73 -7.83
N ILE A 20 2.64 -3.64 -7.26
CA ILE A 20 2.92 -3.54 -5.82
C ILE A 20 1.61 -3.63 -5.01
N VAL A 21 0.57 -2.92 -5.43
CA VAL A 21 -0.75 -2.97 -4.78
C VAL A 21 -1.37 -4.37 -4.91
N ALA A 22 -1.29 -4.96 -6.12
CA ALA A 22 -1.80 -6.30 -6.40
C ALA A 22 -1.10 -7.36 -5.54
N LEU A 23 0.21 -7.22 -5.29
CA LEU A 23 0.97 -8.12 -4.41
C LEU A 23 0.41 -8.09 -2.98
N GLY A 24 0.09 -6.90 -2.45
CA GLY A 24 -0.59 -6.74 -1.17
C GLY A 24 -1.97 -7.41 -1.15
N LEU A 25 -2.75 -7.25 -2.23
CA LEU A 25 -4.06 -7.90 -2.38
C LEU A 25 -3.95 -9.42 -2.48
N VAL A 26 -2.94 -9.95 -3.16
CA VAL A 26 -2.68 -11.40 -3.24
C VAL A 26 -2.38 -11.97 -1.85
N LEU A 27 -1.56 -11.28 -1.05
CA LEU A 27 -1.31 -11.68 0.33
C LEU A 27 -2.60 -11.70 1.15
N LEU A 28 -3.38 -10.63 1.07
CA LEU A 28 -4.57 -10.44 1.89
C LEU A 28 -5.71 -11.38 1.46
N THR A 29 -6.06 -11.36 0.18
CA THR A 29 -7.23 -12.10 -0.35
C THR A 29 -6.87 -13.51 -0.77
N GLY A 30 -5.74 -13.69 -1.46
CA GLY A 30 -5.34 -14.98 -2.02
C GLY A 30 -4.82 -15.95 -0.97
N VAL A 31 -3.96 -15.48 -0.05
CA VAL A 31 -3.34 -16.32 0.96
C VAL A 31 -4.06 -16.21 2.29
N GLY A 32 -4.37 -15.00 2.75
CA GLY A 32 -5.03 -14.72 4.02
C GLY A 32 -6.55 -14.95 4.04
N SER A 33 -7.17 -15.17 2.87
CA SER A 33 -8.63 -15.32 2.71
C SER A 33 -9.46 -14.15 3.30
N LEU A 34 -8.88 -12.96 3.26
CA LEU A 34 -9.49 -11.73 3.76
C LEU A 34 -9.85 -10.83 2.57
N THR A 35 -11.09 -10.87 2.09
CA THR A 35 -11.52 -10.00 0.99
C THR A 35 -11.58 -8.55 1.45
N SER A 36 -10.82 -7.67 0.79
CA SER A 36 -10.78 -6.24 1.09
C SER A 36 -10.75 -5.43 -0.21
N PHE A 37 -11.54 -4.35 -0.24
CA PHE A 37 -11.60 -3.40 -1.35
C PHE A 37 -11.05 -2.01 -0.99
N GLY A 38 -10.46 -1.86 0.18
CA GLY A 38 -9.98 -0.57 0.70
C GLY A 38 -8.54 -0.20 0.34
N GLN A 39 -7.86 -0.94 -0.52
CA GLN A 39 -6.42 -0.71 -0.81
C GLN A 39 -6.14 0.67 -1.42
N ALA A 40 -7.05 1.19 -2.25
CA ALA A 40 -6.91 2.51 -2.85
C ALA A 40 -6.78 3.64 -1.82
N ALA A 41 -7.42 3.52 -0.66
CA ALA A 41 -7.31 4.50 0.40
C ALA A 41 -5.90 4.54 1.02
N PHE A 42 -5.24 3.41 1.14
CA PHE A 42 -3.85 3.34 1.63
C PHE A 42 -2.84 3.85 0.59
N VAL A 43 -3.12 3.67 -0.71
CA VAL A 43 -2.38 4.35 -1.79
C VAL A 43 -2.52 5.87 -1.63
N GLY A 44 -3.75 6.36 -1.41
CA GLY A 44 -4.03 7.77 -1.15
C GLY A 44 -3.28 8.30 0.07
N LEU A 45 -3.25 7.57 1.19
CA LEU A 45 -2.49 7.97 2.39
C LEU A 45 -1.00 8.14 2.08
N GLY A 46 -0.40 7.21 1.34
CA GLY A 46 1.01 7.31 0.94
C GLY A 46 1.28 8.51 0.05
N ALA A 47 0.46 8.71 -0.98
CA ALA A 47 0.59 9.81 -1.93
C ALA A 47 0.40 11.19 -1.25
N TYR A 48 -0.69 11.36 -0.49
CA TYR A 48 -0.98 12.64 0.18
C TYR A 48 -0.02 12.96 1.32
N ALA A 49 0.43 11.96 2.10
CA ALA A 49 1.43 12.19 3.14
C ALA A 49 2.74 12.71 2.54
N THR A 50 3.19 12.10 1.44
CA THR A 50 4.41 12.53 0.75
C THR A 50 4.23 13.88 0.07
N GLY A 51 3.16 14.03 -0.71
CA GLY A 51 2.86 15.26 -1.43
C GLY A 51 2.74 16.46 -0.49
N TYR A 52 2.00 16.33 0.61
CA TYR A 52 1.82 17.39 1.59
C TYR A 52 3.13 17.77 2.29
N LEU A 53 3.89 16.79 2.78
CA LEU A 53 5.15 17.08 3.47
C LEU A 53 6.20 17.69 2.55
N SER A 54 6.21 17.29 1.29
CA SER A 54 7.15 17.83 0.31
C SER A 54 6.76 19.23 -0.18
N THR A 55 5.46 19.55 -0.29
CA THR A 55 5.00 20.86 -0.77
C THR A 55 4.86 21.89 0.35
N ALA A 56 4.32 21.51 1.51
CA ALA A 56 4.06 22.45 2.61
C ALA A 56 5.28 22.68 3.51
N HIS A 57 6.16 21.69 3.64
CA HIS A 57 7.31 21.74 4.56
C HIS A 57 8.65 21.62 3.85
N GLU A 58 8.69 21.56 2.51
CA GLU A 58 9.90 21.39 1.70
C GLU A 58 10.78 20.21 2.16
N LEU A 59 10.15 19.18 2.76
CA LEU A 59 10.84 18.01 3.25
C LEU A 59 11.17 17.07 2.11
N SER A 60 12.30 16.36 2.26
CA SER A 60 12.68 15.32 1.31
C SER A 60 11.56 14.28 1.14
N PRO A 61 11.24 13.84 -0.10
CA PRO A 61 10.26 12.79 -0.35
C PRO A 61 10.52 11.47 0.40
N TRP A 62 11.76 11.21 0.80
CA TRP A 62 12.12 10.07 1.65
C TRP A 62 11.57 10.16 3.07
N LEU A 63 11.58 11.37 3.66
CA LEU A 63 10.92 11.62 4.93
C LEU A 63 9.40 11.50 4.77
N GLY A 64 8.86 11.92 3.62
CA GLY A 64 7.48 11.71 3.24
C GLY A 64 7.10 10.22 3.22
N LEU A 65 7.96 9.35 2.68
CA LEU A 65 7.77 7.90 2.73
C LEU A 65 7.69 7.38 4.17
N LEU A 66 8.65 7.76 5.02
CA LEU A 66 8.65 7.29 6.43
C LEU A 66 7.41 7.76 7.19
N ALA A 67 7.03 9.02 7.02
CA ALA A 67 5.81 9.57 7.61
C ALA A 67 4.55 8.87 7.04
N GLY A 68 4.49 8.68 5.72
CA GLY A 68 3.41 7.96 5.06
C GLY A 68 3.26 6.52 5.56
N LEU A 69 4.36 5.80 5.72
CA LEU A 69 4.36 4.45 6.30
C LEU A 69 3.86 4.47 7.75
N GLY A 70 4.29 5.44 8.57
CA GLY A 70 3.84 5.59 9.95
C GLY A 70 2.35 5.89 10.05
N ILE A 71 1.86 6.85 9.28
CA ILE A 71 0.43 7.22 9.23
C ILE A 71 -0.40 6.03 8.72
N THR A 72 0.03 5.42 7.62
CA THR A 72 -0.67 4.25 7.05
C THR A 72 -0.70 3.08 8.03
N ALA A 73 0.40 2.82 8.73
CA ALA A 73 0.43 1.77 9.75
C ALA A 73 -0.56 2.05 10.89
N ALA A 74 -0.59 3.28 11.40
CA ALA A 74 -1.54 3.68 12.46
C ALA A 74 -3.00 3.55 11.99
N VAL A 75 -3.33 4.08 10.81
CA VAL A 75 -4.68 3.98 10.22
C VAL A 75 -5.04 2.53 9.94
N ALA A 76 -4.13 1.73 9.38
CA ALA A 76 -4.37 0.31 9.11
C ALA A 76 -4.61 -0.50 10.39
N LEU A 77 -3.89 -0.19 11.48
CA LEU A 77 -4.14 -0.85 12.77
C LEU A 77 -5.51 -0.49 13.34
N VAL A 78 -5.90 0.79 13.31
CA VAL A 78 -7.21 1.25 13.79
C VAL A 78 -8.33 0.63 12.94
N LEU A 79 -8.26 0.75 11.62
CA LEU A 79 -9.27 0.21 10.71
C LEU A 79 -9.28 -1.32 10.73
N GLY A 80 -8.11 -1.96 10.82
CA GLY A 80 -7.99 -3.38 10.97
C GLY A 80 -8.65 -3.88 12.26
N PHE A 81 -8.39 -3.22 13.40
CA PHE A 81 -9.04 -3.57 14.66
C PHE A 81 -10.58 -3.50 14.59
N LEU A 82 -11.10 -2.49 13.86
CA LEU A 82 -12.55 -2.33 13.68
C LEU A 82 -13.14 -3.34 12.70
N THR A 83 -12.46 -3.57 11.56
CA THR A 83 -13.04 -4.32 10.44
C THR A 83 -12.72 -5.81 10.45
N LEU A 84 -11.54 -6.23 10.96
CA LEU A 84 -11.14 -7.65 10.96
C LEU A 84 -11.93 -8.51 11.97
N ARG A 85 -12.71 -7.87 12.84
CA ARG A 85 -13.71 -8.55 13.69
C ARG A 85 -14.96 -8.94 12.91
N LEU A 86 -15.21 -8.31 11.77
CA LEU A 86 -16.30 -8.65 10.89
C LEU A 86 -15.97 -9.94 10.14
N SER A 87 -16.95 -10.81 9.99
CA SER A 87 -16.78 -12.09 9.31
C SER A 87 -17.62 -12.18 8.04
N GLY A 88 -17.23 -13.06 7.12
CA GLY A 88 -17.95 -13.30 5.88
C GLY A 88 -18.09 -12.06 5.00
N HIS A 89 -19.28 -11.76 4.55
CA HIS A 89 -19.56 -10.65 3.62
C HIS A 89 -19.48 -9.25 4.25
N TYR A 90 -19.44 -9.14 5.58
CA TYR A 90 -19.36 -7.84 6.26
C TYR A 90 -17.98 -7.20 6.16
N LEU A 91 -16.91 -7.99 6.06
CA LEU A 91 -15.56 -7.47 5.92
C LEU A 91 -15.36 -6.68 4.61
N PRO A 92 -15.74 -7.19 3.42
CA PRO A 92 -15.69 -6.42 2.18
C PRO A 92 -16.52 -5.13 2.24
N LEU A 93 -17.74 -5.19 2.78
CA LEU A 93 -18.60 -4.02 2.92
C LEU A 93 -17.97 -2.95 3.83
N GLY A 94 -17.42 -3.35 4.98
CA GLY A 94 -16.69 -2.45 5.88
C GLY A 94 -15.50 -1.79 5.20
N THR A 95 -14.73 -2.54 4.41
CA THR A 95 -13.56 -2.00 3.71
C THR A 95 -13.93 -1.05 2.57
N ILE A 96 -15.06 -1.26 1.89
CA ILE A 96 -15.61 -0.31 0.92
C ILE A 96 -16.06 0.97 1.64
N ALA A 97 -16.80 0.83 2.75
CA ALA A 97 -17.36 1.98 3.48
C ALA A 97 -16.25 2.95 3.93
N TRP A 98 -15.23 2.47 4.64
CA TRP A 98 -14.14 3.35 5.08
C TRP A 98 -13.23 3.78 3.92
N GLY A 99 -13.11 2.97 2.86
CA GLY A 99 -12.40 3.36 1.64
C GLY A 99 -13.02 4.59 0.97
N LEU A 100 -14.35 4.59 0.81
CA LEU A 100 -15.12 5.75 0.33
C LEU A 100 -15.04 6.93 1.29
N SER A 101 -15.12 6.67 2.61
CA SER A 101 -15.00 7.73 3.61
C SER A 101 -13.66 8.47 3.53
N LEU A 102 -12.55 7.73 3.36
CA LEU A 102 -11.23 8.33 3.17
C LEU A 102 -11.12 9.08 1.83
N TYR A 103 -11.70 8.54 0.76
CA TYR A 103 -11.74 9.23 -0.53
C TYR A 103 -12.44 10.60 -0.42
N PHE A 104 -13.62 10.65 0.20
CA PHE A 104 -14.31 11.91 0.44
C PHE A 104 -13.57 12.83 1.41
N LEU A 105 -12.92 12.25 2.43
CA LEU A 105 -12.10 13.01 3.36
C LEU A 105 -10.96 13.73 2.60
N PHE A 106 -10.21 13.03 1.76
CA PHE A 106 -9.13 13.63 0.98
C PHE A 106 -9.62 14.73 0.04
N GLY A 107 -10.77 14.53 -0.62
CA GLY A 107 -11.36 15.52 -1.52
C GLY A 107 -11.89 16.78 -0.82
N ASN A 108 -12.22 16.70 0.47
CA ASN A 108 -12.78 17.83 1.24
C ASN A 108 -11.74 18.54 2.12
N LEU A 109 -10.54 18.00 2.29
CA LEU A 109 -9.48 18.62 3.07
C LEU A 109 -8.75 19.68 2.23
N GLU A 110 -9.00 20.95 2.49
CA GLU A 110 -8.42 22.09 1.75
C GLU A 110 -6.89 22.10 1.78
N PHE A 111 -6.27 21.71 2.91
CA PHE A 111 -4.81 21.65 3.02
C PHE A 111 -4.16 20.54 2.17
N LEU A 112 -4.94 19.56 1.69
CA LEU A 112 -4.51 18.55 0.72
C LEU A 112 -4.83 18.95 -0.73
N GLY A 113 -5.23 20.19 -0.97
CA GLY A 113 -5.60 20.70 -2.29
C GLY A 113 -7.03 20.35 -2.72
N GLY A 114 -7.83 19.71 -1.84
CA GLY A 114 -9.21 19.36 -2.12
C GLY A 114 -9.34 18.53 -3.41
N HIS A 115 -10.35 18.87 -4.22
CA HIS A 115 -10.62 18.17 -5.48
C HIS A 115 -9.59 18.44 -6.60
N THR A 116 -8.75 19.49 -6.46
CA THR A 116 -7.70 19.82 -7.46
C THR A 116 -6.42 19.03 -7.20
N GLY A 117 -6.25 18.49 -6.00
CA GLY A 117 -5.05 17.77 -5.58
C GLY A 117 -3.85 18.68 -5.30
N LEU A 118 -2.74 18.07 -4.90
CA LEU A 118 -1.48 18.77 -4.65
C LEU A 118 -0.70 18.92 -5.96
N THR A 119 -0.19 20.13 -6.21
CA THR A 119 0.65 20.45 -7.38
C THR A 119 2.02 20.94 -6.88
N GLY A 120 3.05 20.86 -7.75
CA GLY A 120 4.40 21.33 -7.40
C GLY A 120 5.17 20.39 -6.48
N ILE A 121 4.90 19.09 -6.54
CA ILE A 121 5.66 18.09 -5.77
C ILE A 121 7.10 18.08 -6.28
N PRO A 122 8.11 18.25 -5.38
CA PRO A 122 9.51 18.26 -5.79
C PRO A 122 9.94 16.90 -6.35
N VAL A 123 10.88 16.95 -7.30
CA VAL A 123 11.43 15.76 -7.94
C VAL A 123 12.18 14.92 -6.90
N LEU A 124 12.06 13.61 -7.02
CA LEU A 124 12.72 12.66 -6.15
C LEU A 124 14.23 12.65 -6.43
N GLU A 125 15.05 12.89 -5.41
CA GLU A 125 16.52 12.82 -5.51
C GLU A 125 17.01 11.53 -4.85
N LEU A 126 17.77 10.73 -5.60
CA LEU A 126 18.44 9.53 -5.11
C LEU A 126 19.96 9.75 -5.17
N ALA A 127 20.60 9.83 -4.02
CA ALA A 127 22.07 10.00 -3.91
C ALA A 127 22.63 11.15 -4.78
N GLY A 128 21.88 12.27 -4.90
CA GLY A 128 22.31 13.44 -5.69
C GLY A 128 21.90 13.39 -7.17
N PHE A 129 21.28 12.32 -7.63
CA PHE A 129 20.69 12.22 -8.97
C PHE A 129 19.19 12.57 -8.89
N LYS A 130 18.78 13.55 -9.69
CA LYS A 130 17.36 13.92 -9.85
C LYS A 130 16.70 12.94 -10.80
N LEU A 131 15.62 12.33 -10.35
CA LEU A 131 14.83 11.42 -11.16
C LEU A 131 13.78 12.24 -11.94
N ASP A 132 14.23 12.99 -12.97
CA ASP A 132 13.37 13.89 -13.75
C ASP A 132 12.63 13.17 -14.89
N THR A 133 13.12 11.99 -15.31
CA THR A 133 12.59 11.29 -16.47
C THR A 133 11.77 10.08 -16.06
N GLY A 134 10.68 9.80 -16.81
CA GLY A 134 9.87 8.61 -16.59
C GLY A 134 10.66 7.29 -16.66
N ARG A 135 11.82 7.30 -17.38
CA ARG A 135 12.72 6.14 -17.46
C ARG A 135 13.50 5.89 -16.17
N GLU A 136 13.92 6.94 -15.48
CA GLU A 136 14.60 6.81 -14.19
C GLU A 136 13.63 6.31 -13.13
N PHE A 137 12.40 6.84 -13.13
CA PHE A 137 11.31 6.35 -12.30
C PHE A 137 10.98 4.87 -12.57
N TYR A 138 11.02 4.44 -13.82
CA TYR A 138 10.83 3.04 -14.20
C TYR A 138 11.77 2.12 -13.42
N TYR A 139 13.06 2.40 -13.41
CA TYR A 139 14.02 1.55 -12.70
C TYR A 139 13.75 1.53 -11.18
N LEU A 140 13.42 2.67 -10.59
CA LEU A 140 13.09 2.75 -9.17
C LEU A 140 11.85 1.89 -8.83
N ILE A 141 10.77 2.05 -9.60
CA ILE A 141 9.53 1.30 -9.40
C ILE A 141 9.78 -0.22 -9.47
N TRP A 142 10.53 -0.67 -10.47
CA TRP A 142 10.80 -2.09 -10.67
C TRP A 142 11.75 -2.66 -9.62
N VAL A 143 12.72 -1.90 -9.14
CA VAL A 143 13.58 -2.29 -8.00
C VAL A 143 12.73 -2.44 -6.74
N VAL A 144 11.84 -1.49 -6.46
CA VAL A 144 10.93 -1.56 -5.31
C VAL A 144 9.97 -2.74 -5.45
N LEU A 145 9.42 -2.98 -6.63
CA LEU A 145 8.57 -4.15 -6.90
C LEU A 145 9.31 -5.47 -6.65
N LEU A 146 10.53 -5.60 -7.15
CA LEU A 146 11.35 -6.79 -6.90
C LEU A 146 11.63 -6.97 -5.41
N GLY A 147 11.95 -5.89 -4.71
CA GLY A 147 12.10 -5.89 -3.25
C GLY A 147 10.81 -6.35 -2.53
N ALA A 148 9.66 -5.86 -2.97
CA ALA A 148 8.35 -6.26 -2.43
C ALA A 148 8.05 -7.75 -2.70
N VAL A 149 8.40 -8.27 -3.88
CA VAL A 149 8.26 -9.72 -4.21
C VAL A 149 9.14 -10.56 -3.30
N LEU A 150 10.42 -10.20 -3.14
CA LEU A 150 11.36 -10.90 -2.25
C LEU A 150 10.88 -10.85 -0.79
N ALA A 151 10.42 -9.69 -0.32
CA ALA A 151 9.86 -9.55 1.03
C ALA A 151 8.64 -10.45 1.23
N THR A 152 7.77 -10.53 0.22
CA THR A 152 6.59 -11.42 0.23
C THR A 152 6.99 -12.90 0.26
N GLN A 153 7.96 -13.31 -0.54
CA GLN A 153 8.47 -14.69 -0.53
C GLN A 153 9.05 -15.05 0.83
N ASN A 154 9.92 -14.20 1.38
CA ASN A 154 10.52 -14.39 2.70
C ASN A 154 9.44 -14.45 3.81
N LEU A 155 8.41 -13.59 3.71
CA LEU A 155 7.29 -13.61 4.64
C LEU A 155 6.55 -14.95 4.56
N LEU A 156 6.22 -15.42 3.36
CA LEU A 156 5.48 -16.67 3.18
C LEU A 156 6.27 -17.90 3.63
N ASP A 157 7.59 -17.87 3.56
CA ASP A 157 8.47 -18.96 4.04
C ASP A 157 8.72 -18.91 5.55
N SER A 158 8.33 -17.82 6.22
CA SER A 158 8.48 -17.59 7.65
C SER A 158 7.44 -18.36 8.49
N ARG A 159 7.57 -18.24 9.84
CA ARG A 159 6.56 -18.72 10.80
C ARG A 159 5.20 -18.03 10.58
N GLU A 160 5.23 -16.71 10.37
CA GLU A 160 4.01 -15.91 10.13
C GLU A 160 3.36 -16.33 8.81
N GLY A 161 4.13 -16.63 7.78
CA GLY A 161 3.60 -17.10 6.50
C GLY A 161 2.86 -18.44 6.60
N ARG A 162 3.33 -19.35 7.46
CA ARG A 162 2.61 -20.60 7.74
C ARG A 162 1.29 -20.34 8.47
N ALA A 163 1.28 -19.42 9.43
CA ALA A 163 0.07 -18.99 10.13
C ALA A 163 -0.95 -18.34 9.15
N ILE A 164 -0.46 -17.49 8.24
CA ILE A 164 -1.30 -16.87 7.22
C ILE A 164 -1.95 -17.93 6.33
N ARG A 165 -1.19 -18.92 5.86
CA ARG A 165 -1.72 -20.02 5.05
C ARG A 165 -2.73 -20.89 5.80
N ALA A 166 -2.59 -21.04 7.10
CA ALA A 166 -3.54 -21.78 7.93
C ALA A 166 -4.93 -21.12 7.98
N LEU A 167 -5.02 -19.78 7.84
CA LEU A 167 -6.31 -19.06 7.75
C LEU A 167 -7.18 -19.54 6.59
N LYS A 168 -6.58 -20.01 5.49
CA LYS A 168 -7.28 -20.51 4.31
C LYS A 168 -8.11 -21.76 4.61
N GLY A 169 -7.70 -22.57 5.58
CA GLY A 169 -8.43 -23.75 6.06
C GLY A 169 -9.62 -23.43 6.97
N GLY A 170 -9.83 -22.16 7.29
CA GLY A 170 -10.87 -21.68 8.20
C GLY A 170 -10.31 -21.24 9.55
N GLY A 171 -10.85 -20.15 10.09
CA GLY A 171 -10.39 -19.54 11.35
C GLY A 171 -10.45 -20.51 12.54
N LEU A 172 -11.57 -21.20 12.71
CA LEU A 172 -11.75 -22.15 13.81
C LEU A 172 -10.74 -23.30 13.77
N MET A 173 -10.43 -23.81 12.57
CA MET A 173 -9.43 -24.86 12.40
C MET A 173 -8.02 -24.34 12.71
N ALA A 174 -7.69 -23.13 12.27
CA ALA A 174 -6.40 -22.50 12.58
C ALA A 174 -6.24 -22.27 14.09
N GLU A 175 -7.29 -21.80 14.77
CA GLU A 175 -7.31 -21.59 16.23
C GLU A 175 -7.14 -22.89 17.00
N SER A 176 -7.78 -23.99 16.57
CA SER A 176 -7.61 -25.31 17.19
C SER A 176 -6.18 -25.85 17.07
N MET A 177 -5.42 -25.36 16.08
CA MET A 177 -3.99 -25.66 15.91
C MET A 177 -3.06 -24.66 16.61
N GLY A 178 -3.63 -23.75 17.44
CA GLY A 178 -2.86 -22.78 18.23
C GLY A 178 -2.43 -21.52 17.46
N VAL A 179 -3.03 -21.23 16.30
CA VAL A 179 -2.77 -20.01 15.55
C VAL A 179 -3.62 -18.88 16.10
N ASP A 180 -3.00 -17.78 16.51
CA ASP A 180 -3.70 -16.52 16.83
C ASP A 180 -4.19 -15.87 15.53
N THR A 181 -5.45 -16.14 15.19
CA THR A 181 -6.04 -15.67 13.93
C THR A 181 -6.23 -14.17 13.91
N ALA A 182 -6.52 -13.53 15.05
CA ALA A 182 -6.70 -12.07 15.14
C ALA A 182 -5.39 -11.35 14.85
N ARG A 183 -4.31 -11.77 15.49
CA ARG A 183 -2.96 -11.24 15.23
C ARG A 183 -2.52 -11.49 13.80
N THR A 184 -2.70 -12.70 13.28
CA THR A 184 -2.30 -13.07 11.91
C THR A 184 -3.03 -12.24 10.87
N LYS A 185 -4.35 -12.05 10.99
CA LYS A 185 -5.14 -11.19 10.12
C LYS A 185 -4.66 -9.74 10.14
N THR A 186 -4.36 -9.21 11.34
CA THR A 186 -3.85 -7.84 11.49
C THR A 186 -2.50 -7.66 10.81
N ILE A 187 -1.58 -8.61 10.94
CA ILE A 187 -0.27 -8.57 10.29
C ILE A 187 -0.40 -8.54 8.77
N VAL A 188 -1.22 -9.43 8.18
CA VAL A 188 -1.44 -9.48 6.74
C VAL A 188 -2.05 -8.18 6.22
N PHE A 189 -3.06 -7.65 6.94
CA PHE A 189 -3.72 -6.41 6.60
C PHE A 189 -2.76 -5.23 6.64
N LEU A 190 -1.92 -5.15 7.67
CA LEU A 190 -0.90 -4.13 7.82
C LEU A 190 0.12 -4.17 6.68
N ILE A 191 0.65 -5.36 6.34
CA ILE A 191 1.64 -5.51 5.26
C ILE A 191 1.02 -5.11 3.92
N ALA A 192 -0.21 -5.52 3.63
CA ALA A 192 -0.91 -5.12 2.41
C ALA A 192 -1.13 -3.60 2.33
N ALA A 193 -1.47 -2.95 3.45
CA ALA A 193 -1.61 -1.50 3.53
C ALA A 193 -0.27 -0.78 3.31
N LEU A 194 0.84 -1.31 3.85
CA LEU A 194 2.17 -0.74 3.64
C LEU A 194 2.63 -0.85 2.18
N PHE A 195 2.35 -1.96 1.49
CA PHE A 195 2.62 -2.07 0.05
C PHE A 195 1.81 -1.04 -0.75
N ALA A 196 0.54 -0.85 -0.41
CA ALA A 196 -0.28 0.17 -1.03
C ALA A 196 0.26 1.59 -0.78
N CYS A 197 0.73 1.88 0.45
CA CYS A 197 1.37 3.15 0.80
C CYS A 197 2.65 3.40 -0.02
N VAL A 198 3.52 2.39 -0.16
CA VAL A 198 4.74 2.49 -0.98
C VAL A 198 4.39 2.77 -2.44
N SER A 199 3.37 2.12 -2.97
CA SER A 199 2.88 2.42 -4.33
C SER A 199 2.38 3.86 -4.43
N GLY A 200 1.65 4.37 -3.41
CA GLY A 200 1.20 5.76 -3.36
C GLY A 200 2.33 6.78 -3.28
N TRP A 201 3.41 6.46 -2.57
CA TRP A 201 4.61 7.29 -2.51
C TRP A 201 5.31 7.41 -3.88
N LEU A 202 5.31 6.34 -4.67
CA LEU A 202 5.90 6.30 -6.02
C LEU A 202 4.98 6.91 -7.08
N TYR A 203 3.70 7.12 -6.79
CA TYR A 203 2.70 7.66 -7.72
C TYR A 203 2.87 9.17 -7.88
#